data_e67d099166001a260233dc5dfb14cb50
#
_entry.id   e67d099166001a260233dc5dfb14cb50
#
_cell.length_a   1.000
_cell.length_b   1.000
_cell.length_c   1.000
_cell.angle_alpha   90.00
_cell.angle_beta   90.00
_cell.angle_gamma   90.00
#
_symmetry.space_group_name_H-M   'P 1'
#
loop_
_entity.id
_entity.type
_entity.pdbx_description
1 polymer ?
#
loop_
_entity_poly.entity_id
_entity_poly.type
_entity_poly.pdbx_seq_one_letter_code
_entity_poly.pdbx_strand_id
1 'polypeptide(L)'
;MKLESSIINYLVENKITVGTAESCTGGLLAAAFTSYPGVSAIYQNGMITYSNDAKSKFLKVSPETLRRNGAVSRQVCAQMCFNLAKISKCQLTLSTTGVAGPGGGTKAKPVGLVYAGVCYQKIIYVKKLQFSSSLSRLQIQKGTVKECFLMIKEIMDGL
;
A
#
# COMPACT_ATOMS: atom_id res chain seq x y z
N MET A 1 -10.08 19.87 -8.45
CA MET A 1 -9.33 18.68 -8.92
C MET A 1 -9.38 17.64 -7.82
N LYS A 2 -9.60 16.37 -8.16
CA LYS A 2 -9.61 15.32 -7.12
C LYS A 2 -8.20 15.16 -6.53
N LEU A 3 -8.12 14.77 -5.26
CA LEU A 3 -6.83 14.59 -4.55
C LEU A 3 -5.86 13.71 -5.34
N GLU A 4 -6.35 12.56 -5.81
CA GLU A 4 -5.54 11.60 -6.56
C GLU A 4 -4.98 12.21 -7.85
N SER A 5 -5.81 12.98 -8.58
CA SER A 5 -5.36 13.64 -9.82
C SER A 5 -4.21 14.62 -9.58
N SER A 6 -4.29 15.42 -8.52
CA SER A 6 -3.24 16.39 -8.21
C SER A 6 -1.92 15.72 -7.84
N ILE A 7 -2.00 14.63 -7.08
CA ILE A 7 -0.83 13.84 -6.68
C ILE A 7 -0.21 13.16 -7.90
N ILE A 8 -1.03 12.50 -8.73
CA ILE A 8 -0.51 11.80 -9.92
C ILE A 8 0.12 12.78 -10.90
N ASN A 9 -0.50 13.94 -11.14
CA ASN A 9 0.10 14.98 -11.98
C ASN A 9 1.46 15.43 -11.44
N TYR A 10 1.56 15.67 -10.13
CA TYR A 10 2.83 16.02 -9.49
C TYR A 10 3.89 14.94 -9.72
N LEU A 11 3.53 13.66 -9.53
CA LEU A 11 4.46 12.54 -9.73
C LEU A 11 4.90 12.42 -11.19
N VAL A 12 3.99 12.64 -12.15
CA VAL A 12 4.29 12.61 -13.59
C VAL A 12 5.23 13.77 -13.97
N GLU A 13 4.92 15.00 -13.54
CA GLU A 13 5.73 16.19 -13.81
C GLU A 13 7.16 16.05 -13.26
N ASN A 14 7.29 15.44 -12.08
CA ASN A 14 8.59 15.21 -11.42
C ASN A 14 9.25 13.88 -11.79
N LYS A 15 8.63 13.09 -12.69
CA LYS A 15 9.14 11.78 -13.17
C LYS A 15 9.44 10.80 -12.03
N ILE A 16 8.62 10.84 -10.98
CA ILE A 16 8.77 9.94 -9.82
C ILE A 16 8.12 8.59 -10.16
N THR A 17 8.93 7.56 -10.29
CA THR A 17 8.45 6.21 -10.62
C THR A 17 7.77 5.54 -9.43
N VAL A 18 6.66 4.85 -9.71
CA VAL A 18 5.75 4.29 -8.69
C VAL A 18 5.58 2.79 -8.84
N GLY A 19 5.54 2.09 -7.71
CA GLY A 19 5.14 0.68 -7.62
C GLY A 19 4.19 0.42 -6.44
N THR A 20 3.32 -0.57 -6.56
CA THR A 20 2.37 -0.95 -5.50
C THR A 20 2.49 -2.42 -5.10
N ALA A 21 2.45 -2.69 -3.80
CA ALA A 21 2.42 -4.03 -3.21
C ALA A 21 1.16 -4.18 -2.36
N GLU A 22 0.18 -4.90 -2.89
CA GLU A 22 -1.14 -4.96 -2.30
C GLU A 22 -1.46 -6.32 -1.68
N SER A 23 -2.21 -6.31 -0.59
CA SER A 23 -2.87 -7.48 -0.03
C SER A 23 -4.36 -7.21 0.10
N CYS A 24 -4.81 -6.58 1.16
CA CYS A 24 -6.25 -6.39 1.42
C CYS A 24 -6.99 -5.49 0.40
N THR A 25 -6.30 -4.66 -0.34
CA THR A 25 -6.88 -3.80 -1.38
C THR A 25 -7.05 -4.50 -2.73
N GLY A 26 -6.40 -5.65 -2.94
CA GLY A 26 -6.66 -6.57 -4.04
C GLY A 26 -6.52 -6.00 -5.44
N GLY A 27 -5.68 -4.98 -5.65
CA GLY A 27 -5.45 -4.32 -6.93
C GLY A 27 -6.14 -2.95 -7.06
N LEU A 28 -6.94 -2.53 -6.08
CA LEU A 28 -7.64 -1.23 -6.15
C LEU A 28 -6.67 -0.04 -6.11
N LEU A 29 -5.54 -0.17 -5.40
CA LEU A 29 -4.52 0.88 -5.38
C LEU A 29 -3.84 1.03 -6.75
N ALA A 30 -3.44 -0.09 -7.36
CA ALA A 30 -2.94 -0.12 -8.73
C ALA A 30 -3.96 0.47 -9.72
N ALA A 31 -5.23 0.06 -9.61
CA ALA A 31 -6.31 0.57 -10.45
C ALA A 31 -6.52 2.07 -10.28
N ALA A 32 -6.38 2.60 -9.07
CA ALA A 32 -6.47 4.03 -8.81
C ALA A 32 -5.39 4.82 -9.56
N PHE A 33 -4.15 4.33 -9.60
CA PHE A 33 -3.10 4.94 -10.43
C PHE A 33 -3.38 4.79 -11.92
N THR A 34 -3.65 3.57 -12.38
CA THR A 34 -3.78 3.25 -13.81
C THR A 34 -5.05 3.80 -14.45
N SER A 35 -5.99 4.31 -13.67
CA SER A 35 -7.17 5.02 -14.18
C SER A 35 -6.85 6.42 -14.77
N TYR A 36 -5.63 6.94 -14.55
CA TYR A 36 -5.24 8.26 -15.06
C TYR A 36 -4.45 8.15 -16.36
N PRO A 37 -4.86 8.90 -17.41
CA PRO A 37 -4.09 8.97 -18.65
C PRO A 37 -2.67 9.49 -18.40
N GLY A 38 -1.68 8.90 -19.06
CA GLY A 38 -0.28 9.32 -18.97
C GLY A 38 0.49 8.70 -17.78
N VAL A 39 -0.17 8.00 -16.88
CA VAL A 39 0.47 7.37 -15.71
C VAL A 39 1.50 6.30 -16.10
N SER A 40 1.41 5.74 -17.30
CA SER A 40 2.37 4.74 -17.81
C SER A 40 3.81 5.26 -17.84
N ALA A 41 4.00 6.57 -17.84
CA ALA A 41 5.32 7.19 -17.76
C ALA A 41 5.99 6.95 -16.40
N ILE A 42 5.24 6.71 -15.34
CA ILE A 42 5.74 6.58 -13.98
C ILE A 42 5.35 5.27 -13.28
N TYR A 43 4.19 4.69 -13.56
CA TYR A 43 3.73 3.47 -12.92
C TYR A 43 4.40 2.24 -13.54
N GLN A 44 5.30 1.60 -12.79
CA GLN A 44 6.18 0.57 -13.32
C GLN A 44 5.78 -0.84 -12.92
N ASN A 45 5.25 -1.02 -11.71
CA ASN A 45 5.01 -2.35 -11.15
C ASN A 45 3.86 -2.36 -10.15
N GLY A 46 3.05 -3.41 -10.20
CA GLY A 46 2.04 -3.73 -9.21
C GLY A 46 2.05 -5.20 -8.88
N MET A 47 2.15 -5.53 -7.59
CA MET A 47 2.09 -6.91 -7.10
C MET A 47 0.94 -7.07 -6.12
N ILE A 48 0.10 -8.07 -6.34
CA ILE A 48 -0.91 -8.50 -5.38
C ILE A 48 -0.41 -9.78 -4.72
N THR A 49 0.13 -9.64 -3.51
CA THR A 49 0.66 -10.76 -2.72
C THR A 49 -0.32 -11.09 -1.59
N TYR A 50 -1.37 -11.82 -1.95
CA TYR A 50 -2.52 -12.02 -1.08
C TYR A 50 -2.29 -13.06 0.02
N SER A 51 -1.43 -14.06 -0.22
CA SER A 51 -1.03 -15.07 0.77
C SER A 51 0.32 -14.76 1.41
N ASN A 52 0.62 -15.40 2.55
CA ASN A 52 1.93 -15.33 3.18
C ASN A 52 3.03 -15.88 2.28
N ASP A 53 2.76 -16.98 1.58
CA ASP A 53 3.70 -17.56 0.61
C ASP A 53 4.03 -16.59 -0.52
N ALA A 54 3.01 -15.90 -1.07
CA ALA A 54 3.21 -14.89 -2.11
C ALA A 54 4.04 -13.71 -1.59
N LYS A 55 3.78 -13.24 -0.35
CA LYS A 55 4.59 -12.18 0.28
C LYS A 55 6.07 -12.58 0.39
N SER A 56 6.35 -13.80 0.81
CA SER A 56 7.74 -14.29 0.93
C SER A 56 8.36 -14.54 -0.44
N LYS A 57 7.63 -15.19 -1.35
CA LYS A 57 8.17 -15.59 -2.66
C LYS A 57 8.47 -14.39 -3.54
N PHE A 58 7.53 -13.46 -3.68
CA PHE A 58 7.61 -12.36 -4.65
C PHE A 58 8.16 -11.08 -4.06
N LEU A 59 7.82 -10.75 -2.81
CA LEU A 59 8.26 -9.52 -2.14
C LEU A 59 9.38 -9.76 -1.11
N LYS A 60 9.84 -11.01 -0.97
CA LYS A 60 10.93 -11.33 -0.02
C LYS A 60 10.62 -10.89 1.42
N VAL A 61 9.34 -10.86 1.79
CA VAL A 61 8.95 -10.66 3.19
C VAL A 61 9.49 -11.84 4.00
N SER A 62 10.18 -11.54 5.10
CA SER A 62 10.79 -12.56 5.94
C SER A 62 9.74 -13.53 6.51
N PRO A 63 9.89 -14.85 6.31
CA PRO A 63 9.01 -15.83 6.94
C PRO A 63 8.98 -15.70 8.47
N GLU A 64 10.10 -15.34 9.08
CA GLU A 64 10.19 -15.10 10.52
C GLU A 64 9.36 -13.88 10.95
N THR A 65 9.38 -12.79 10.17
CA THR A 65 8.54 -11.62 10.42
C THR A 65 7.05 -11.97 10.31
N LEU A 66 6.67 -12.76 9.30
CA LEU A 66 5.30 -13.25 9.13
C LEU A 66 4.87 -14.13 10.31
N ARG A 67 5.74 -15.02 10.77
CA ARG A 67 5.47 -15.91 11.90
C ARG A 67 5.31 -15.15 13.22
N ARG A 68 6.17 -14.16 13.47
CA ARG A 68 6.15 -13.40 14.74
C ARG A 68 5.04 -12.36 14.79
N ASN A 69 4.82 -11.65 13.71
CA ASN A 69 3.95 -10.46 13.68
C ASN A 69 2.62 -10.70 12.96
N GLY A 70 2.52 -11.77 12.16
CA GLY A 70 1.41 -12.00 11.25
C GLY A 70 1.44 -11.06 10.05
N ALA A 71 0.65 -11.40 9.03
CA ALA A 71 0.58 -10.62 7.79
C ALA A 71 0.08 -9.19 8.02
N VAL A 72 -0.87 -9.01 8.93
CA VAL A 72 -1.44 -7.71 9.29
C VAL A 72 -0.60 -7.09 10.40
N SER A 73 0.47 -6.42 10.01
CA SER A 73 1.42 -5.80 10.95
C SER A 73 2.21 -4.67 10.28
N ARG A 74 2.71 -3.77 11.12
CA ARG A 74 3.61 -2.69 10.69
C ARG A 74 4.86 -3.25 10.01
N GLN A 75 5.43 -4.30 10.59
CA GLN A 75 6.67 -4.92 10.13
C GLN A 75 6.52 -5.53 8.71
N VAL A 76 5.44 -6.26 8.48
CA VAL A 76 5.16 -6.86 7.18
C VAL A 76 4.86 -5.76 6.14
N CYS A 77 4.05 -4.76 6.50
CA CYS A 77 3.75 -3.62 5.63
C CYS A 77 5.04 -2.88 5.21
N ALA A 78 5.93 -2.62 6.16
CA ALA A 78 7.22 -1.97 5.89
C ALA A 78 8.09 -2.80 4.93
N GLN A 79 8.19 -4.10 5.17
CA GLN A 79 8.95 -4.99 4.28
C GLN A 79 8.35 -5.07 2.87
N MET A 80 7.01 -5.07 2.75
CA MET A 80 6.35 -5.09 1.46
C MET A 80 6.75 -3.89 0.58
N CYS A 81 6.61 -2.66 1.07
CA CYS A 81 6.96 -1.48 0.27
C CYS A 81 8.47 -1.33 0.08
N PHE A 82 9.28 -1.55 1.10
CA PHE A 82 10.74 -1.44 0.98
C PHE A 82 11.32 -2.46 0.00
N ASN A 83 10.90 -3.71 0.10
CA ASN A 83 11.39 -4.77 -0.78
C ASN A 83 10.89 -4.56 -2.22
N LEU A 84 9.66 -4.06 -2.41
CA LEU A 84 9.20 -3.68 -3.74
C LEU A 84 10.08 -2.59 -4.34
N ALA A 85 10.46 -1.57 -3.57
CA ALA A 85 11.39 -0.53 -4.04
C ALA A 85 12.73 -1.11 -4.53
N LYS A 86 13.26 -2.11 -3.83
CA LYS A 86 14.49 -2.82 -4.22
C LYS A 86 14.30 -3.65 -5.49
N ILE A 87 13.19 -4.34 -5.63
CA ILE A 87 12.90 -5.22 -6.77
C ILE A 87 12.59 -4.41 -8.03
N SER A 88 11.69 -3.43 -7.93
CA SER A 88 11.20 -2.63 -9.05
C SER A 88 12.08 -1.46 -9.43
N LYS A 89 12.99 -1.04 -8.53
CA LYS A 89 13.79 0.19 -8.66
C LYS A 89 12.95 1.47 -8.70
N CYS A 90 11.67 1.40 -8.32
CA CYS A 90 10.82 2.59 -8.20
C CYS A 90 11.29 3.49 -7.06
N GLN A 91 11.18 4.80 -7.29
CA GLN A 91 11.51 5.82 -6.29
C GLN A 91 10.48 5.90 -5.17
N LEU A 92 9.21 5.65 -5.52
CA LEU A 92 8.07 5.63 -4.61
C LEU A 92 7.39 4.26 -4.69
N THR A 93 7.25 3.58 -3.57
CA THR A 93 6.47 2.34 -3.51
C THR A 93 5.47 2.40 -2.36
N LEU A 94 4.33 1.78 -2.58
CA LEU A 94 3.25 1.72 -1.59
C LEU A 94 2.95 0.27 -1.23
N SER A 95 2.49 0.05 -0.02
CA SER A 95 2.02 -1.27 0.41
C SER A 95 0.76 -1.18 1.27
N THR A 96 -0.05 -2.24 1.21
CA THR A 96 -1.25 -2.38 2.01
C THR A 96 -1.36 -3.80 2.55
N THR A 97 -1.67 -3.93 3.83
CA THR A 97 -2.03 -5.20 4.46
C THR A 97 -3.02 -4.96 5.59
N GLY A 98 -4.05 -5.78 5.71
CA GLY A 98 -5.10 -5.51 6.69
C GLY A 98 -6.24 -6.50 6.67
N VAL A 99 -7.24 -6.24 7.52
CA VAL A 99 -8.47 -7.00 7.64
C VAL A 99 -9.63 -6.15 7.12
N ALA A 100 -9.98 -6.38 5.85
CA ALA A 100 -11.06 -5.61 5.19
C ALA A 100 -12.48 -6.10 5.55
N GLY A 101 -12.57 -7.27 6.15
CA GLY A 101 -13.87 -7.82 6.60
C GLY A 101 -14.73 -8.41 5.46
N PRO A 102 -16.00 -8.80 5.76
CA PRO A 102 -16.65 -8.78 7.08
C PRO A 102 -16.09 -9.81 8.07
N GLY A 103 -15.41 -10.87 7.59
CA GLY A 103 -14.76 -11.89 8.39
C GLY A 103 -13.26 -11.68 8.55
N GLY A 104 -12.60 -12.65 9.19
CA GLY A 104 -11.13 -12.68 9.33
C GLY A 104 -10.55 -11.83 10.45
N GLY A 105 -11.37 -11.06 11.15
CA GLY A 105 -10.92 -10.28 12.31
C GLY A 105 -10.76 -11.12 13.58
N THR A 106 -9.85 -10.69 14.42
CA THR A 106 -9.65 -11.21 15.78
C THR A 106 -9.72 -10.05 16.77
N LYS A 107 -9.72 -10.36 18.09
CA LYS A 107 -9.68 -9.31 19.11
C LYS A 107 -8.43 -8.44 18.99
N ALA A 108 -7.29 -9.04 18.69
CA ALA A 108 -6.01 -8.33 18.52
C ALA A 108 -5.90 -7.62 17.18
N LYS A 109 -6.54 -8.15 16.14
CA LYS A 109 -6.53 -7.60 14.77
C LYS A 109 -7.96 -7.56 14.23
N PRO A 110 -8.76 -6.57 14.66
CA PRO A 110 -10.17 -6.50 14.30
C PRO A 110 -10.38 -6.11 12.84
N VAL A 111 -11.58 -6.36 12.32
CA VAL A 111 -12.02 -5.84 11.03
C VAL A 111 -11.83 -4.32 11.00
N GLY A 112 -11.31 -3.80 9.90
CA GLY A 112 -10.98 -2.39 9.74
C GLY A 112 -9.54 -2.02 10.11
N LEU A 113 -8.79 -2.92 10.74
CA LEU A 113 -7.35 -2.71 10.97
C LEU A 113 -6.59 -2.89 9.67
N VAL A 114 -5.92 -1.84 9.24
CA VAL A 114 -5.08 -1.83 8.03
C VAL A 114 -3.78 -1.10 8.33
N TYR A 115 -2.70 -1.59 7.76
CA TYR A 115 -1.43 -0.87 7.68
C TYR A 115 -1.21 -0.44 6.23
N ALA A 116 -0.98 0.84 6.02
CA ALA A 116 -0.56 1.42 4.76
C ALA A 116 0.90 1.86 4.87
N GLY A 117 1.71 1.48 3.90
CA GLY A 117 3.13 1.81 3.87
C GLY A 117 3.50 2.60 2.62
N VAL A 118 4.45 3.49 2.78
CA VAL A 118 5.09 4.23 1.69
C VAL A 118 6.59 4.15 1.90
N CYS A 119 7.33 3.77 0.86
CA CYS A 119 8.77 3.91 0.82
C CYS A 119 9.13 4.93 -0.25
N TYR A 120 9.73 6.03 0.15
CA TYR A 120 10.20 7.07 -0.76
C TYR A 120 11.67 7.36 -0.49
N GLN A 121 12.49 7.26 -1.55
CA GLN A 121 13.95 7.43 -1.44
C GLN A 121 14.58 6.60 -0.31
N LYS A 122 14.13 5.35 -0.16
CA LYS A 122 14.55 4.39 0.88
C LYS A 122 14.10 4.72 2.30
N ILE A 123 13.36 5.79 2.52
CA ILE A 123 12.73 6.10 3.81
C ILE A 123 11.34 5.46 3.85
N ILE A 124 11.06 4.76 4.93
CA ILE A 124 9.81 4.01 5.11
C ILE A 124 8.89 4.75 6.08
N TYR A 125 7.65 4.97 5.63
CA TYR A 125 6.56 5.50 6.43
C TYR A 125 5.46 4.45 6.51
N VAL A 126 5.00 4.10 7.71
CA VAL A 126 3.89 3.17 7.91
C VAL A 126 2.85 3.80 8.81
N LYS A 127 1.63 3.85 8.33
CA LYS A 127 0.46 4.36 9.05
C LYS A 127 -0.45 3.19 9.46
N LYS A 128 -0.80 3.14 10.73
CA LYS A 128 -1.84 2.23 11.24
C LYS A 128 -3.19 2.91 11.08
N LEU A 129 -4.10 2.25 10.38
CA LEU A 129 -5.45 2.72 10.13
C LEU A 129 -6.44 1.83 10.90
N GLN A 130 -7.45 2.44 11.49
CA GLN A 130 -8.54 1.71 12.10
C GLN A 130 -9.86 2.24 11.57
N PHE A 131 -10.39 1.55 10.57
CA PHE A 131 -11.71 1.83 10.03
C PHE A 131 -12.81 1.24 10.93
N SER A 132 -14.00 1.83 10.91
CA SER A 132 -15.15 1.24 11.59
C SER A 132 -15.47 -0.15 11.03
N SER A 133 -15.72 -1.10 11.91
CA SER A 133 -16.15 -2.45 11.54
C SER A 133 -17.55 -2.50 10.90
N SER A 134 -18.31 -1.39 10.98
CA SER A 134 -19.60 -1.23 10.31
C SER A 134 -19.48 -0.94 8.82
N LEU A 135 -18.30 -0.54 8.34
CA LEU A 135 -18.05 -0.30 6.93
C LEU A 135 -18.00 -1.62 6.16
N SER A 136 -18.47 -1.59 4.92
CA SER A 136 -18.32 -2.72 4.01
C SER A 136 -16.87 -2.95 3.64
N ARG A 137 -16.55 -4.16 3.21
CA ARG A 137 -15.22 -4.51 2.69
C ARG A 137 -14.72 -3.51 1.65
N LEU A 138 -15.57 -3.18 0.67
CA LEU A 138 -15.22 -2.24 -0.39
C LEU A 138 -14.97 -0.82 0.15
N GLN A 139 -15.72 -0.38 1.16
CA GLN A 139 -15.51 0.92 1.80
C GLN A 139 -14.16 0.98 2.52
N ILE A 140 -13.78 -0.09 3.23
CA ILE A 140 -12.47 -0.19 3.89
C ILE A 140 -11.35 -0.20 2.84
N GLN A 141 -11.49 -0.96 1.77
CA GLN A 141 -10.52 -0.99 0.67
C GLN A 141 -10.35 0.38 0.01
N LYS A 142 -11.44 1.06 -0.34
CA LYS A 142 -11.40 2.41 -0.93
C LYS A 142 -10.84 3.45 0.05
N GLY A 143 -11.20 3.36 1.33
CA GLY A 143 -10.64 4.21 2.38
C GLY A 143 -9.12 4.02 2.50
N THR A 144 -8.64 2.79 2.43
CA THR A 144 -7.21 2.48 2.44
C THR A 144 -6.48 3.10 1.25
N VAL A 145 -7.05 3.00 0.04
CA VAL A 145 -6.49 3.63 -1.17
C VAL A 145 -6.38 5.14 -0.98
N LYS A 146 -7.44 5.78 -0.49
CA LYS A 146 -7.44 7.23 -0.19
C LYS A 146 -6.34 7.61 0.79
N GLU A 147 -6.16 6.84 1.87
CA GLU A 147 -5.10 7.08 2.86
C GLU A 147 -3.70 6.94 2.26
N CYS A 148 -3.50 6.01 1.33
CA CYS A 148 -2.24 5.90 0.59
C CYS A 148 -1.92 7.19 -0.19
N PHE A 149 -2.89 7.78 -0.87
CA PHE A 149 -2.71 9.07 -1.57
C PHE A 149 -2.47 10.22 -0.59
N LEU A 150 -3.16 10.25 0.55
CA LEU A 150 -2.90 11.25 1.60
C LEU A 150 -1.48 11.14 2.14
N MET A 151 -0.97 9.93 2.36
CA MET A 151 0.42 9.72 2.79
C MET A 151 1.43 10.23 1.76
N ILE A 152 1.19 10.00 0.46
CA ILE A 152 2.04 10.57 -0.59
C ILE A 152 2.04 12.09 -0.49
N LYS A 153 0.85 12.71 -0.35
CA LYS A 153 0.73 14.15 -0.21
C LYS A 153 1.51 14.68 1.00
N GLU A 154 1.34 14.06 2.16
CA GLU A 154 2.06 14.44 3.40
C GLU A 154 3.58 14.40 3.20
N ILE A 155 4.10 13.38 2.50
CA ILE A 155 5.53 13.25 2.21
C ILE A 155 5.99 14.34 1.23
N MET A 156 5.22 14.60 0.16
CA MET A 156 5.57 15.61 -0.84
C MET A 156 5.50 17.04 -0.29
N ASP A 157 4.54 17.33 0.58
CA ASP A 157 4.40 18.64 1.23
C ASP A 157 5.50 18.90 2.27
N GLY A 158 6.15 17.86 2.80
CA GLY A 158 7.25 17.94 3.77
C GLY A 158 8.65 18.04 3.14
N LEU A 159 8.72 17.98 1.81
CA LEU A 159 9.97 18.11 1.03
C LEU A 159 10.13 19.53 0.51
#